data_60a56c3606795a512cb0db363de6d783
#
_entry.id   60a56c3606795a512cb0db363de6d783
#
_cell.length_a   1.000
_cell.length_b   1.000
_cell.length_c   1.000
_cell.angle_alpha   90.00
_cell.angle_beta   90.00
_cell.angle_gamma   90.00
#
_symmetry.space_group_name_H-M   'P 1'
#
loop_
_entity.id
_entity.type
_entity.pdbx_description
1 polymer ?
#
loop_
_entity_poly.entity_id
_entity_poly.type
_entity_poly.pdbx_seq_one_letter_code
_entity_poly.pdbx_strand_id
1 'polypeptide(L)'
;MNMHQKQELPLFAEELYRYMSPATLNQLAIEAGGMKRKRKCHGHHFLSLCVWLSQKVANTFLTQLCCCLESSTGVLMSPEGLNQRFNPSAVRFLQNVFTSLLTQKIQTSQALSHRYASQFQRIRILDSTTFQLPDAFASTYQGSRGSSHTADVKIQLEYDLLSGQFLHVHSGPGKQNDRTYGSTCLQTVQTGYLCIRDLGCFDLEDLHQMDEKGACYISRLKLNTRIYQKNPNPEYFKDGRMKKQSEYVQLDMEDLMLQLQPGQTHEIHKAYIGLYQKLPT
;
A
#
# COMPACT_ATOMS: atom_id res chain seq x y z
N MET A 1 -5.28 -7.52 21.82
CA MET A 1 -6.13 -6.78 20.85
C MET A 1 -6.34 -5.39 21.42
N ASN A 2 -5.68 -4.39 20.82
CA ASN A 2 -5.66 -3.00 21.30
C ASN A 2 -7.05 -2.37 21.27
N MET A 3 -7.36 -1.50 22.24
CA MET A 3 -8.65 -0.78 22.35
C MET A 3 -9.00 0.02 21.06
N HIS A 4 -8.01 0.52 20.31
CA HIS A 4 -8.21 1.16 19.01
C HIS A 4 -8.80 0.20 17.96
N GLN A 5 -8.35 -1.04 17.89
CA GLN A 5 -8.88 -2.03 16.94
C GLN A 5 -10.34 -2.42 17.21
N LYS A 6 -10.84 -2.26 18.45
CA LYS A 6 -12.25 -2.53 18.78
C LYS A 6 -13.22 -1.48 18.24
N GLN A 7 -12.76 -0.25 18.00
CA GLN A 7 -13.61 0.82 17.44
C GLN A 7 -13.57 0.89 15.91
N GLU A 8 -12.51 0.45 15.28
CA GLU A 8 -12.36 0.48 13.82
C GLU A 8 -13.14 -0.62 13.10
N LEU A 9 -13.31 -1.78 13.74
CA LEU A 9 -14.05 -2.91 13.17
C LEU A 9 -15.54 -2.63 12.90
N PRO A 10 -16.28 -1.98 13.81
CA PRO A 10 -17.68 -1.59 13.53
C PRO A 10 -17.78 -0.61 12.37
N LEU A 11 -16.91 0.40 12.31
CA LEU A 11 -16.89 1.38 11.22
C LEU A 11 -16.58 0.72 9.87
N PHE A 12 -15.62 -0.20 9.85
CA PHE A 12 -15.32 -0.98 8.66
C PHE A 12 -16.49 -1.87 8.23
N ALA A 13 -17.16 -2.50 9.18
CA ALA A 13 -18.33 -3.33 8.91
C ALA A 13 -19.52 -2.50 8.37
N GLU A 14 -19.74 -1.31 8.92
CA GLU A 14 -20.76 -0.38 8.43
C GLU A 14 -20.45 0.10 7.00
N GLU A 15 -19.21 0.47 6.71
CA GLU A 15 -18.79 0.86 5.37
C GLU A 15 -18.89 -0.32 4.39
N LEU A 16 -18.44 -1.50 4.78
CA LEU A 16 -18.58 -2.69 3.94
C LEU A 16 -20.07 -2.99 3.64
N TYR A 17 -20.92 -2.84 4.63
CA TYR A 17 -22.38 -3.05 4.49
C TYR A 17 -23.01 -2.00 3.58
N ARG A 18 -22.52 -0.76 3.63
CA ARG A 18 -22.98 0.35 2.78
C ARG A 18 -22.72 0.09 1.30
N TYR A 19 -21.56 -0.49 0.98
CA TYR A 19 -21.16 -0.78 -0.41
C TYR A 19 -21.61 -2.15 -0.89
N MET A 20 -21.80 -3.11 0.01
CA MET A 20 -22.16 -4.48 -0.32
C MET A 20 -23.26 -5.02 0.56
N SER A 21 -24.50 -4.84 0.11
CA SER A 21 -25.65 -5.42 0.80
C SER A 21 -25.58 -6.96 0.82
N PRO A 22 -26.19 -7.64 1.80
CA PRO A 22 -26.30 -9.09 1.81
C PRO A 22 -26.93 -9.66 0.52
N ALA A 23 -27.83 -8.92 -0.10
CA ALA A 23 -28.43 -9.30 -1.39
C ALA A 23 -27.40 -9.29 -2.50
N THR A 24 -26.59 -8.22 -2.62
CA THR A 24 -25.49 -8.11 -3.58
C THR A 24 -24.47 -9.23 -3.40
N LEU A 25 -24.05 -9.48 -2.17
CA LEU A 25 -23.07 -10.55 -1.86
C LEU A 25 -23.62 -11.94 -2.20
N ASN A 26 -24.91 -12.19 -1.97
CA ASN A 26 -25.53 -13.43 -2.34
C ASN A 26 -25.62 -13.60 -3.87
N GLN A 27 -25.91 -12.53 -4.59
CA GLN A 27 -25.92 -12.53 -6.05
C GLN A 27 -24.53 -12.87 -6.62
N LEU A 28 -23.47 -12.20 -6.13
CA LEU A 28 -22.09 -12.49 -6.52
C LEU A 28 -21.68 -13.94 -6.23
N ALA A 29 -22.16 -14.52 -5.10
CA ALA A 29 -21.89 -15.90 -4.76
C ALA A 29 -22.63 -16.90 -5.68
N ILE A 30 -23.84 -16.56 -6.15
CA ILE A 30 -24.56 -17.34 -7.15
C ILE A 30 -23.84 -17.29 -8.50
N GLU A 31 -23.45 -16.11 -8.95
CA GLU A 31 -22.72 -15.89 -10.21
C GLU A 31 -21.38 -16.62 -10.24
N ALA A 32 -20.68 -16.67 -9.11
CA ALA A 32 -19.46 -17.45 -8.96
C ALA A 32 -19.68 -18.98 -9.00
N GLY A 33 -20.94 -19.46 -9.02
CA GLY A 33 -21.29 -20.87 -8.98
C GLY A 33 -21.18 -21.54 -7.61
N GLY A 34 -20.98 -20.74 -6.55
CA GLY A 34 -20.82 -21.23 -5.17
C GLY A 34 -22.12 -21.63 -4.50
N MET A 35 -23.27 -21.12 -4.97
CA MET A 35 -24.57 -21.36 -4.38
C MET A 35 -25.60 -21.84 -5.41
N LYS A 36 -25.72 -23.14 -5.57
CA LYS A 36 -26.71 -23.77 -6.47
C LYS A 36 -28.08 -24.00 -5.83
N ARG A 37 -28.23 -23.87 -4.52
CA ARG A 37 -29.49 -24.14 -3.78
C ARG A 37 -29.65 -23.15 -2.60
N LYS A 38 -30.88 -22.84 -2.18
CA LYS A 38 -31.17 -22.14 -0.92
C LYS A 38 -30.61 -22.95 0.25
N ARG A 39 -29.51 -22.51 0.83
CA ARG A 39 -28.82 -23.17 1.94
C ARG A 39 -28.76 -22.23 3.15
N LYS A 40 -28.54 -22.79 4.35
CA LYS A 40 -28.45 -22.01 5.60
C LYS A 40 -27.32 -20.96 5.58
N CYS A 41 -26.15 -21.27 4.96
CA CYS A 41 -25.02 -20.35 4.87
C CYS A 41 -25.04 -19.62 3.52
N HIS A 42 -25.24 -18.33 3.56
CA HIS A 42 -25.24 -17.41 2.41
C HIS A 42 -23.87 -16.83 2.13
N GLY A 43 -23.70 -16.14 0.99
CA GLY A 43 -22.43 -15.52 0.58
C GLY A 43 -21.92 -14.51 1.60
N HIS A 44 -22.77 -13.69 2.16
CA HIS A 44 -22.37 -12.73 3.17
C HIS A 44 -21.88 -13.38 4.48
N HIS A 45 -22.44 -14.53 4.90
CA HIS A 45 -21.95 -15.27 6.06
C HIS A 45 -20.54 -15.84 5.80
N PHE A 46 -20.32 -16.39 4.60
CA PHE A 46 -19.01 -16.91 4.21
C PHE A 46 -17.97 -15.79 4.10
N LEU A 47 -18.33 -14.65 3.51
CA LEU A 47 -17.47 -13.48 3.45
C LEU A 47 -17.12 -12.97 4.85
N SER A 48 -18.12 -12.85 5.74
CA SER A 48 -17.89 -12.44 7.14
C SER A 48 -16.88 -13.33 7.84
N LEU A 49 -16.99 -14.65 7.65
CA LEU A 49 -16.02 -15.61 8.21
C LEU A 49 -14.61 -15.35 7.67
N CYS A 50 -14.46 -15.19 6.35
CA CYS A 50 -13.16 -14.96 5.71
C CYS A 50 -12.53 -13.63 6.13
N VAL A 51 -13.31 -12.55 6.21
CA VAL A 51 -12.82 -11.21 6.59
C VAL A 51 -12.52 -11.14 8.09
N TRP A 52 -13.41 -11.66 8.94
CA TRP A 52 -13.26 -11.62 10.39
C TRP A 52 -12.04 -12.38 10.87
N LEU A 53 -11.80 -13.57 10.36
CA LEU A 53 -10.66 -14.39 10.75
C LEU A 53 -9.42 -14.08 9.91
N SER A 54 -9.60 -13.47 8.74
CA SER A 54 -8.51 -13.01 7.87
C SER A 54 -7.38 -14.06 7.75
N GLN A 55 -6.19 -13.72 8.19
CA GLN A 55 -5.01 -14.57 8.13
C GLN A 55 -5.14 -15.88 8.95
N LYS A 56 -6.01 -15.91 9.95
CA LYS A 56 -6.19 -17.08 10.81
C LYS A 56 -7.06 -18.18 10.19
N VAL A 57 -7.81 -17.88 9.13
CA VAL A 57 -8.69 -18.89 8.49
C VAL A 57 -7.90 -20.13 8.09
N ALA A 58 -6.71 -19.95 7.50
CA ALA A 58 -5.89 -21.05 7.02
C ALA A 58 -5.29 -21.92 8.16
N ASN A 59 -5.15 -21.36 9.36
CA ASN A 59 -4.52 -22.01 10.51
C ASN A 59 -5.51 -22.39 11.61
N THR A 60 -6.81 -22.17 11.39
CA THR A 60 -7.87 -22.47 12.37
C THR A 60 -8.56 -23.77 12.01
N PHE A 61 -8.79 -24.65 12.98
CA PHE A 61 -9.51 -25.90 12.73
C PHE A 61 -10.94 -25.66 12.29
N LEU A 62 -11.44 -26.50 11.37
CA LEU A 62 -12.81 -26.38 10.82
C LEU A 62 -13.88 -26.33 11.90
N THR A 63 -13.72 -27.08 12.98
CA THR A 63 -14.65 -27.06 14.12
C THR A 63 -14.72 -25.66 14.78
N GLN A 64 -13.56 -25.03 14.97
CA GLN A 64 -13.48 -23.67 15.53
C GLN A 64 -14.06 -22.63 14.54
N LEU A 65 -13.82 -22.80 13.24
CA LEU A 65 -14.45 -21.95 12.21
C LEU A 65 -15.97 -22.06 12.23
N CYS A 66 -16.51 -23.26 12.45
CA CYS A 66 -17.96 -23.47 12.60
C CYS A 66 -18.51 -22.78 13.84
N CYS A 67 -17.82 -22.86 14.99
CA CYS A 67 -18.21 -22.16 16.20
C CYS A 67 -18.16 -20.63 16.02
N CYS A 68 -17.14 -20.10 15.34
CA CYS A 68 -17.07 -18.67 15.02
C CYS A 68 -18.22 -18.24 14.10
N LEU A 69 -18.55 -19.03 13.10
CA LEU A 69 -19.66 -18.76 12.20
C LEU A 69 -21.01 -18.73 12.95
N GLU A 70 -21.23 -19.73 13.80
CA GLU A 70 -22.45 -19.81 14.62
C GLU A 70 -22.56 -18.63 15.58
N SER A 71 -21.50 -18.32 16.31
CA SER A 71 -21.50 -17.24 17.29
C SER A 71 -21.70 -15.85 16.67
N SER A 72 -21.20 -15.64 15.44
CA SER A 72 -21.26 -14.34 14.74
C SER A 72 -22.50 -14.17 13.86
N THR A 73 -23.05 -15.26 13.33
CA THR A 73 -24.12 -15.19 12.31
C THR A 73 -25.36 -16.02 12.67
N GLY A 74 -25.31 -16.83 13.72
CA GLY A 74 -26.35 -17.79 14.08
C GLY A 74 -26.46 -19.00 13.13
N VAL A 75 -25.50 -19.17 12.21
CA VAL A 75 -25.51 -20.24 11.20
C VAL A 75 -24.78 -21.47 11.71
N LEU A 76 -25.54 -22.50 12.09
CA LEU A 76 -24.99 -23.80 12.46
C LEU A 76 -24.63 -24.62 11.22
N MET A 77 -23.36 -25.02 11.10
CA MET A 77 -22.81 -25.80 10.00
C MET A 77 -21.87 -26.90 10.54
N SER A 78 -21.86 -28.07 9.88
CA SER A 78 -20.87 -29.11 10.19
C SER A 78 -19.50 -28.74 9.60
N PRO A 79 -18.39 -29.22 10.22
CA PRO A 79 -17.04 -29.03 9.67
C PRO A 79 -16.90 -29.50 8.23
N GLU A 80 -17.47 -30.64 7.90
CA GLU A 80 -17.47 -31.15 6.51
C GLU A 80 -18.25 -30.24 5.57
N GLY A 81 -19.42 -29.77 5.98
CA GLY A 81 -20.22 -28.81 5.21
C GLY A 81 -19.50 -27.48 4.98
N LEU A 82 -18.70 -27.03 5.94
CA LEU A 82 -17.85 -25.84 5.79
C LEU A 82 -16.68 -26.13 4.87
N ASN A 83 -16.00 -27.30 5.00
CA ASN A 83 -14.88 -27.69 4.17
C ASN A 83 -15.26 -27.68 2.67
N GLN A 84 -16.41 -28.22 2.33
CA GLN A 84 -16.94 -28.22 0.96
C GLN A 84 -17.19 -26.80 0.39
N ARG A 85 -17.20 -25.75 1.24
CA ARG A 85 -17.32 -24.37 0.81
C ARG A 85 -16.00 -23.76 0.36
N PHE A 86 -14.88 -24.25 0.85
CA PHE A 86 -13.55 -23.86 0.40
C PHE A 86 -13.21 -24.55 -0.93
N ASN A 87 -13.69 -24.01 -2.01
CA ASN A 87 -13.58 -24.56 -3.35
C ASN A 87 -13.32 -23.45 -4.40
N PRO A 88 -13.02 -23.78 -5.68
CA PRO A 88 -12.75 -22.77 -6.69
C PRO A 88 -13.87 -21.72 -6.89
N SER A 89 -15.12 -22.07 -6.61
CA SER A 89 -16.23 -21.12 -6.69
C SER A 89 -16.19 -20.09 -5.56
N ALA A 90 -15.72 -20.48 -4.36
CA ALA A 90 -15.48 -19.53 -3.27
C ALA A 90 -14.37 -18.55 -3.60
N VAL A 91 -13.29 -19.03 -4.25
CA VAL A 91 -12.20 -18.12 -4.71
C VAL A 91 -12.74 -17.11 -5.72
N ARG A 92 -13.50 -17.57 -6.74
CA ARG A 92 -14.15 -16.66 -7.70
C ARG A 92 -15.10 -15.67 -7.04
N PHE A 93 -15.88 -16.12 -6.05
CA PHE A 93 -16.75 -15.24 -5.28
C PHE A 93 -15.97 -14.13 -4.58
N LEU A 94 -14.90 -14.48 -3.85
CA LEU A 94 -14.05 -13.50 -3.16
C LEU A 94 -13.35 -12.55 -4.15
N GLN A 95 -12.92 -13.06 -5.32
CA GLN A 95 -12.36 -12.21 -6.39
C GLN A 95 -13.40 -11.22 -6.93
N ASN A 96 -14.65 -11.67 -7.18
CA ASN A 96 -15.72 -10.81 -7.65
C ASN A 96 -16.07 -9.73 -6.62
N VAL A 97 -16.12 -10.09 -5.33
CA VAL A 97 -16.32 -9.14 -4.22
C VAL A 97 -15.20 -8.09 -4.21
N PHE A 98 -13.95 -8.54 -4.26
CA PHE A 98 -12.79 -7.66 -4.25
C PHE A 98 -12.78 -6.71 -5.47
N THR A 99 -12.99 -7.25 -6.67
CA THR A 99 -13.07 -6.45 -7.89
C THR A 99 -14.19 -5.41 -7.82
N SER A 100 -15.36 -5.80 -7.31
CA SER A 100 -16.50 -4.90 -7.14
C SER A 100 -16.17 -3.75 -6.16
N LEU A 101 -15.47 -4.04 -5.05
CA LEU A 101 -15.03 -3.02 -4.10
C LEU A 101 -14.00 -2.07 -4.72
N LEU A 102 -13.06 -2.58 -5.48
CA LEU A 102 -12.03 -1.75 -6.14
C LEU A 102 -12.62 -0.83 -7.22
N THR A 103 -13.69 -1.26 -7.89
CA THR A 103 -14.34 -0.46 -8.94
C THR A 103 -15.32 0.57 -8.39
N GLN A 104 -15.78 0.40 -7.16
CA GLN A 104 -16.61 1.39 -6.51
C GLN A 104 -15.77 2.62 -6.17
N LYS A 105 -16.19 3.80 -6.63
CA LYS A 105 -15.63 5.05 -6.15
C LYS A 105 -15.96 5.15 -4.67
N ILE A 106 -14.93 5.13 -3.82
CA ILE A 106 -15.11 5.56 -2.45
C ILE A 106 -15.48 7.05 -2.55
N GLN A 107 -16.76 7.33 -2.50
CA GLN A 107 -17.23 8.70 -2.37
C GLN A 107 -16.82 9.13 -0.96
N THR A 108 -15.60 9.67 -0.85
CA THR A 108 -15.25 10.47 0.31
C THR A 108 -16.24 11.61 0.31
N SER A 109 -17.23 11.53 1.19
CA SER A 109 -18.32 12.49 1.34
C SER A 109 -17.84 13.87 1.82
N GLN A 110 -16.56 14.03 2.03
CA GLN A 110 -15.86 15.30 2.20
C GLN A 110 -14.77 15.34 1.15
N ALA A 111 -15.02 16.06 0.05
CA ALA A 111 -13.94 16.53 -0.78
C ALA A 111 -12.87 17.09 0.18
N LEU A 112 -11.63 16.63 0.06
CA LEU A 112 -10.52 17.20 0.79
C LEU A 112 -10.44 18.69 0.42
N SER A 113 -11.23 19.52 1.12
CA SER A 113 -11.34 20.97 0.88
C SER A 113 -10.09 21.70 1.36
N HIS A 114 -8.98 20.96 1.50
CA HIS A 114 -7.74 21.55 1.93
C HIS A 114 -7.13 22.32 0.76
N ARG A 115 -6.87 23.61 0.94
CA ARG A 115 -6.31 24.52 -0.09
C ARG A 115 -5.06 23.96 -0.78
N TYR A 116 -4.31 23.05 -0.14
CA TYR A 116 -3.14 22.40 -0.71
C TYR A 116 -3.51 21.22 -1.63
N ALA A 117 -4.57 20.49 -1.33
CA ALA A 117 -5.01 19.37 -2.16
C ALA A 117 -5.55 19.85 -3.52
N SER A 118 -6.17 21.03 -3.56
CA SER A 118 -6.72 21.63 -4.80
C SER A 118 -5.67 22.06 -5.83
N GLN A 119 -4.39 22.10 -5.44
CA GLN A 119 -3.28 22.43 -6.35
C GLN A 119 -2.87 21.24 -7.23
N PHE A 120 -3.29 20.02 -6.88
CA PHE A 120 -2.92 18.81 -7.58
C PHE A 120 -4.12 18.23 -8.33
N GLN A 121 -3.86 17.70 -9.53
CA GLN A 121 -4.87 16.96 -10.29
C GLN A 121 -5.14 15.59 -9.68
N ARG A 122 -4.13 15.02 -9.02
CA ARG A 122 -4.18 13.71 -8.36
C ARG A 122 -3.15 13.62 -7.25
N ILE A 123 -3.52 12.99 -6.14
CA ILE A 123 -2.60 12.70 -5.03
C ILE A 123 -2.50 11.18 -4.93
N ARG A 124 -1.36 10.63 -5.33
CA ARG A 124 -1.09 9.20 -5.41
C ARG A 124 -0.28 8.73 -4.21
N ILE A 125 -0.82 7.79 -3.45
CA ILE A 125 -0.17 7.18 -2.30
C ILE A 125 0.20 5.74 -2.69
N LEU A 126 1.50 5.43 -2.66
CA LEU A 126 2.03 4.08 -2.90
C LEU A 126 2.51 3.49 -1.59
N ASP A 127 1.96 2.32 -1.25
CA ASP A 127 2.32 1.58 -0.04
C ASP A 127 2.27 0.07 -0.28
N SER A 128 2.88 -0.68 0.62
CA SER A 128 2.87 -2.14 0.59
C SER A 128 2.60 -2.74 1.97
N THR A 129 1.94 -3.88 1.98
CA THR A 129 1.73 -4.67 3.19
C THR A 129 2.06 -6.12 2.93
N THR A 130 2.53 -6.83 3.97
CA THR A 130 2.95 -8.23 3.85
C THR A 130 2.18 -9.07 4.85
N PHE A 131 1.68 -10.22 4.40
CA PHE A 131 0.97 -11.19 5.21
C PHE A 131 1.65 -12.54 5.15
N GLN A 132 1.78 -13.17 6.31
CA GLN A 132 2.28 -14.53 6.41
C GLN A 132 1.30 -15.52 5.78
N LEU A 133 1.84 -16.46 5.04
CA LEU A 133 1.12 -17.62 4.50
C LEU A 133 1.61 -18.92 5.19
N PRO A 134 0.81 -19.99 5.15
CA PRO A 134 1.29 -21.32 5.51
C PRO A 134 2.50 -21.75 4.67
N ASP A 135 3.44 -22.48 5.27
CA ASP A 135 4.71 -22.90 4.65
C ASP A 135 4.51 -23.71 3.35
N ALA A 136 3.37 -24.37 3.19
CA ALA A 136 3.01 -25.05 1.96
C ALA A 136 3.02 -24.14 0.70
N PHE A 137 2.93 -22.83 0.89
CA PHE A 137 2.98 -21.84 -0.20
C PHE A 137 4.38 -21.27 -0.46
N ALA A 138 5.42 -21.73 0.26
CA ALA A 138 6.78 -21.18 0.17
C ALA A 138 7.40 -21.28 -1.23
N SER A 139 7.01 -22.29 -2.03
CA SER A 139 7.48 -22.43 -3.40
C SER A 139 7.03 -21.29 -4.33
N THR A 140 5.84 -20.75 -4.09
CA THR A 140 5.24 -19.68 -4.92
C THR A 140 5.42 -18.30 -4.27
N TYR A 141 5.24 -18.23 -2.95
CA TYR A 141 5.24 -16.99 -2.18
C TYR A 141 6.39 -17.00 -1.17
N GLN A 142 7.61 -16.91 -1.66
CA GLN A 142 8.79 -16.89 -0.80
C GLN A 142 8.77 -15.64 0.10
N GLY A 143 9.02 -15.86 1.40
CA GLY A 143 9.13 -14.80 2.39
C GLY A 143 10.33 -13.90 2.16
N SER A 144 10.32 -12.71 2.78
CA SER A 144 11.45 -11.78 2.74
C SER A 144 12.61 -12.29 3.58
N ARG A 145 13.84 -12.01 3.16
CA ARG A 145 15.06 -12.34 3.93
C ARG A 145 15.01 -11.63 5.29
N GLY A 146 15.21 -12.39 6.36
CA GLY A 146 15.13 -11.90 7.74
C GLY A 146 13.78 -12.08 8.42
N SER A 147 12.75 -12.55 7.69
CA SER A 147 11.52 -13.05 8.28
C SER A 147 11.73 -14.43 8.88
N SER A 148 11.11 -14.71 10.04
CA SER A 148 11.01 -16.06 10.60
C SER A 148 10.11 -16.99 9.80
N HIS A 149 9.44 -16.47 8.77
CA HIS A 149 8.46 -17.15 7.96
C HIS A 149 9.03 -17.49 6.59
N THR A 150 8.71 -18.68 6.11
CA THR A 150 9.17 -19.19 4.80
C THR A 150 8.29 -18.74 3.65
N ALA A 151 7.04 -18.39 3.93
CA ALA A 151 6.04 -17.97 2.95
C ALA A 151 5.31 -16.70 3.38
N ASP A 152 5.39 -15.66 2.53
CA ASP A 152 4.68 -14.39 2.71
C ASP A 152 4.10 -13.92 1.38
N VAL A 153 2.89 -13.36 1.40
CA VAL A 153 2.33 -12.60 0.29
C VAL A 153 2.50 -11.11 0.56
N LYS A 154 3.06 -10.40 -0.40
CA LYS A 154 3.14 -8.93 -0.39
C LYS A 154 2.06 -8.38 -1.29
N ILE A 155 1.29 -7.44 -0.78
CA ILE A 155 0.32 -6.65 -1.54
C ILE A 155 0.87 -5.24 -1.65
N GLN A 156 1.07 -4.78 -2.88
CA GLN A 156 1.50 -3.43 -3.22
C GLN A 156 0.33 -2.72 -3.87
N LEU A 157 0.00 -1.53 -3.39
CA LEU A 157 -1.16 -0.79 -3.85
C LEU A 157 -0.84 0.68 -4.04
N GLU A 158 -1.44 1.27 -5.05
CA GLU A 158 -1.41 2.69 -5.28
C GLU A 158 -2.84 3.23 -5.25
N TYR A 159 -3.04 4.24 -4.42
CA TYR A 159 -4.33 4.84 -4.12
C TYR A 159 -4.33 6.32 -4.50
N ASP A 160 -5.38 6.78 -5.16
CA ASP A 160 -5.60 8.19 -5.42
C ASP A 160 -6.50 8.79 -4.35
N LEU A 161 -5.90 9.66 -3.54
CA LEU A 161 -6.57 10.27 -2.39
C LEU A 161 -7.74 11.19 -2.80
N LEU A 162 -7.66 11.85 -3.97
CA LEU A 162 -8.70 12.78 -4.41
C LEU A 162 -9.92 12.07 -5.00
N SER A 163 -9.70 11.01 -5.77
CA SER A 163 -10.81 10.24 -6.37
C SER A 163 -11.30 9.09 -5.50
N GLY A 164 -10.54 8.70 -4.46
CA GLY A 164 -10.84 7.54 -3.65
C GLY A 164 -10.68 6.20 -4.39
N GLN A 165 -9.88 6.14 -5.45
CA GLN A 165 -9.73 4.95 -6.28
C GLN A 165 -8.36 4.28 -6.09
N PHE A 166 -8.36 2.95 -6.12
CA PHE A 166 -7.12 2.21 -6.31
C PHE A 166 -6.71 2.28 -7.78
N LEU A 167 -5.51 2.80 -8.03
CA LEU A 167 -4.94 2.92 -9.37
C LEU A 167 -4.25 1.63 -9.79
N HIS A 168 -3.52 1.04 -8.86
CA HIS A 168 -2.81 -0.21 -9.05
C HIS A 168 -2.92 -1.07 -7.79
N VAL A 169 -3.13 -2.37 -7.98
CA VAL A 169 -3.06 -3.39 -6.93
C VAL A 169 -2.28 -4.57 -7.48
N HIS A 170 -1.21 -4.92 -6.81
CA HIS A 170 -0.36 -6.04 -7.19
C HIS A 170 -0.14 -6.96 -5.99
N SER A 171 -0.21 -8.26 -6.21
CA SER A 171 0.11 -9.27 -5.20
C SER A 171 1.24 -10.17 -5.71
N GLY A 172 2.24 -10.39 -4.87
CA GLY A 172 3.39 -11.21 -5.21
C GLY A 172 4.08 -11.80 -3.98
N PRO A 173 5.21 -12.50 -4.16
CA PRO A 173 5.98 -13.06 -3.06
C PRO A 173 6.47 -11.97 -2.10
N GLY A 174 6.53 -12.27 -0.80
CA GLY A 174 7.01 -11.35 0.24
C GLY A 174 8.40 -10.78 -0.02
N LYS A 175 9.27 -11.54 -0.69
CA LYS A 175 10.61 -11.09 -1.09
C LYS A 175 10.64 -10.02 -2.18
N GLN A 176 9.50 -9.71 -2.82
CA GLN A 176 9.44 -8.73 -3.91
C GLN A 176 9.86 -7.33 -3.43
N ASN A 177 10.68 -6.66 -4.23
CA ASN A 177 11.21 -5.35 -3.88
C ASN A 177 10.18 -4.25 -4.20
N ASP A 178 9.90 -3.39 -3.22
CA ASP A 178 8.99 -2.25 -3.38
C ASP A 178 9.50 -1.22 -4.39
N ARG A 179 10.82 -1.07 -4.49
CA ARG A 179 11.45 -0.19 -5.47
C ARG A 179 11.07 -0.56 -6.91
N THR A 180 11.16 -1.84 -7.28
CA THR A 180 10.83 -2.30 -8.64
C THR A 180 9.37 -2.01 -8.99
N TYR A 181 8.46 -2.19 -8.04
CA TYR A 181 7.05 -1.87 -8.23
C TYR A 181 6.82 -0.36 -8.33
N GLY A 182 7.52 0.43 -7.50
CA GLY A 182 7.51 1.89 -7.54
C GLY A 182 7.82 2.43 -8.94
N SER A 183 8.89 1.91 -9.56
CA SER A 183 9.28 2.29 -10.92
C SER A 183 8.22 1.92 -11.97
N THR A 184 7.53 0.78 -11.81
CA THR A 184 6.42 0.40 -12.70
C THR A 184 5.27 1.41 -12.63
N CYS A 185 4.95 1.91 -11.45
CA CYS A 185 3.88 2.89 -11.25
C CYS A 185 4.19 4.26 -11.88
N LEU A 186 5.45 4.57 -12.17
CA LEU A 186 5.86 5.82 -12.83
C LEU A 186 5.29 5.99 -14.23
N GLN A 187 5.01 4.91 -14.94
CA GLN A 187 4.52 4.97 -16.31
C GLN A 187 3.22 5.77 -16.44
N THR A 188 2.42 5.79 -15.38
CA THR A 188 1.12 6.48 -15.34
C THR A 188 1.16 7.82 -14.60
N VAL A 189 2.33 8.28 -14.15
CA VAL A 189 2.52 9.60 -13.53
C VAL A 189 2.51 10.67 -14.60
N GLN A 190 1.80 11.78 -14.33
CA GLN A 190 1.64 12.93 -15.23
C GLN A 190 1.91 14.23 -14.49
N THR A 191 2.07 15.31 -15.27
CA THR A 191 2.21 16.69 -14.77
C THR A 191 1.06 17.06 -13.83
N GLY A 192 1.39 17.75 -12.75
CA GLY A 192 0.42 18.21 -11.75
C GLY A 192 -0.04 17.13 -10.76
N TYR A 193 0.58 15.96 -10.76
CA TYR A 193 0.36 14.93 -9.74
C TYR A 193 1.27 15.14 -8.53
N LEU A 194 0.79 14.76 -7.35
CA LEU A 194 1.61 14.58 -6.14
C LEU A 194 1.76 13.09 -5.86
N CYS A 195 2.99 12.60 -5.81
CA CYS A 195 3.31 11.22 -5.48
C CYS A 195 3.85 11.13 -4.04
N ILE A 196 3.18 10.39 -3.18
CA ILE A 196 3.58 10.15 -1.78
C ILE A 196 4.06 8.71 -1.68
N ARG A 197 5.33 8.53 -1.27
CA ARG A 197 5.99 7.23 -1.21
C ARG A 197 6.77 7.06 0.09
N ASP A 198 6.73 5.85 0.66
CA ASP A 198 7.58 5.51 1.81
C ASP A 198 9.01 5.16 1.38
N LEU A 199 9.89 5.01 2.38
CA LEU A 199 11.32 4.76 2.23
C LEU A 199 11.63 3.47 1.44
N GLY A 200 10.76 2.47 1.50
CA GLY A 200 10.88 1.23 0.72
C GLY A 200 10.88 1.46 -0.79
N CYS A 201 10.13 2.46 -1.25
CA CYS A 201 10.02 2.87 -2.65
C CYS A 201 10.99 4.00 -3.03
N PHE A 202 11.91 4.39 -2.13
CA PHE A 202 12.83 5.49 -2.38
C PHE A 202 13.88 5.11 -3.42
N ASP A 203 13.88 5.81 -4.55
CA ASP A 203 14.83 5.70 -5.64
C ASP A 203 15.08 7.06 -6.26
N LEU A 204 16.33 7.47 -6.40
CA LEU A 204 16.68 8.78 -6.94
C LEU A 204 16.32 8.92 -8.42
N GLU A 205 16.47 7.84 -9.18
CA GLU A 205 16.10 7.81 -10.61
C GLU A 205 14.60 7.98 -10.77
N ASP A 206 13.80 7.31 -9.94
CA ASP A 206 12.33 7.48 -9.90
C ASP A 206 11.93 8.93 -9.58
N LEU A 207 12.61 9.56 -8.60
CA LEU A 207 12.35 10.95 -8.23
C LEU A 207 12.73 11.92 -9.37
N HIS A 208 13.82 11.66 -10.05
CA HIS A 208 14.23 12.45 -11.22
C HIS A 208 13.21 12.34 -12.35
N GLN A 209 12.75 11.13 -12.67
CA GLN A 209 11.71 10.93 -13.68
C GLN A 209 10.37 11.57 -13.32
N MET A 210 10.01 11.65 -12.02
CA MET A 210 8.82 12.40 -11.59
C MET A 210 8.98 13.89 -11.85
N ASP A 211 10.15 14.44 -11.54
CA ASP A 211 10.47 15.86 -11.77
C ASP A 211 10.44 16.19 -13.26
N GLU A 212 11.07 15.37 -14.12
CA GLU A 212 11.03 15.53 -15.58
C GLU A 212 9.60 15.52 -16.14
N LYS A 213 8.70 14.75 -15.52
CA LYS A 213 7.27 14.73 -15.89
C LYS A 213 6.46 15.91 -15.33
N GLY A 214 7.08 16.79 -14.55
CA GLY A 214 6.42 17.90 -13.89
C GLY A 214 5.47 17.45 -12.77
N ALA A 215 5.76 16.34 -12.11
CA ALA A 215 5.05 15.87 -10.94
C ALA A 215 5.82 16.24 -9.66
N CYS A 216 5.08 16.48 -8.58
CA CYS A 216 5.65 16.68 -7.25
C CYS A 216 5.74 15.34 -6.50
N TYR A 217 6.63 15.27 -5.52
CA TYR A 217 6.72 14.09 -4.67
C TYR A 217 7.00 14.43 -3.21
N ILE A 218 6.53 13.55 -2.32
CA ILE A 218 6.86 13.53 -0.89
C ILE A 218 7.42 12.13 -0.59
N SER A 219 8.63 12.08 -0.07
CA SER A 219 9.28 10.83 0.33
C SER A 219 10.13 11.02 1.57
N ARG A 220 10.31 9.96 2.34
CA ARG A 220 11.34 9.92 3.38
C ARG A 220 12.71 9.79 2.71
N LEU A 221 13.71 10.38 3.32
CA LEU A 221 15.08 10.35 2.82
C LEU A 221 15.85 9.17 3.47
N LYS A 222 16.63 8.44 2.68
CA LYS A 222 17.55 7.42 3.24
C LYS A 222 18.71 8.12 3.94
N LEU A 223 19.15 7.59 5.08
CA LEU A 223 20.22 8.16 5.90
C LEU A 223 21.56 8.33 5.14
N ASN A 224 21.78 7.50 4.11
CA ASN A 224 22.99 7.59 3.27
C ASN A 224 22.85 8.56 2.08
N THR A 225 21.74 9.24 1.97
CA THR A 225 21.52 10.25 0.92
C THR A 225 22.16 11.57 1.34
N ARG A 226 22.93 12.15 0.45
CA ARG A 226 23.60 13.43 0.66
C ARG A 226 22.88 14.52 -0.11
N ILE A 227 22.72 15.66 0.52
CA ILE A 227 22.13 16.84 -0.10
C ILE A 227 23.25 17.87 -0.29
N TYR A 228 23.31 18.47 -1.45
CA TYR A 228 24.32 19.45 -1.83
C TYR A 228 23.63 20.74 -2.28
N GLN A 229 24.33 21.84 -2.10
CA GLN A 229 24.03 23.10 -2.74
C GLN A 229 25.23 23.57 -3.57
N LYS A 230 24.97 24.40 -4.57
CA LYS A 230 26.04 25.02 -5.33
C LYS A 230 26.90 25.89 -4.41
N ASN A 231 28.21 25.67 -4.45
CA ASN A 231 29.12 26.44 -3.62
C ASN A 231 29.15 27.92 -4.08
N PRO A 232 28.82 28.88 -3.21
CA PRO A 232 28.90 30.29 -3.57
C PRO A 232 30.33 30.77 -3.81
N ASN A 233 31.35 30.05 -3.25
CA ASN A 233 32.76 30.41 -3.34
C ASN A 233 33.57 29.18 -3.79
N PRO A 234 33.43 28.73 -5.06
CA PRO A 234 34.18 27.58 -5.56
C PRO A 234 35.67 27.91 -5.71
N GLU A 235 36.51 26.90 -5.51
CA GLU A 235 37.94 27.02 -5.72
C GLU A 235 38.33 26.90 -7.21
N TYR A 236 39.35 27.63 -7.58
CA TYR A 236 39.88 27.59 -8.95
C TYR A 236 41.32 27.13 -8.96
N PHE A 237 41.74 26.49 -10.04
CA PHE A 237 43.13 26.22 -10.34
C PHE A 237 43.84 27.52 -10.75
N LYS A 238 45.18 27.52 -10.75
CA LYS A 238 46.00 28.68 -11.17
C LYS A 238 45.72 29.09 -12.63
N ASP A 239 45.21 28.20 -13.45
CA ASP A 239 44.87 28.43 -14.87
C ASP A 239 43.42 28.93 -15.05
N GLY A 240 42.70 29.24 -13.97
CA GLY A 240 41.34 29.79 -14.00
C GLY A 240 40.22 28.74 -14.13
N ARG A 241 40.57 27.45 -14.28
CA ARG A 241 39.56 26.38 -14.31
C ARG A 241 39.00 26.11 -12.89
N MET A 242 37.70 25.97 -12.76
CA MET A 242 37.06 25.62 -11.48
C MET A 242 37.42 24.18 -11.08
N LYS A 243 37.74 23.98 -9.81
CA LYS A 243 37.91 22.65 -9.22
C LYS A 243 36.56 22.00 -9.04
N LYS A 244 36.26 20.93 -9.81
CA LYS A 244 34.97 20.21 -9.75
C LYS A 244 34.59 19.78 -8.35
N GLN A 245 35.52 19.44 -7.48
CA GLN A 245 35.27 19.04 -6.10
C GLN A 245 34.75 20.18 -5.22
N SER A 246 34.98 21.44 -5.57
CA SER A 246 34.52 22.62 -4.84
C SER A 246 33.26 23.23 -5.44
N GLU A 247 32.72 22.68 -6.51
CA GLU A 247 31.50 23.19 -7.16
C GLU A 247 30.27 23.08 -6.27
N TYR A 248 30.22 22.05 -5.43
CA TYR A 248 29.10 21.79 -4.52
C TYR A 248 29.58 21.65 -3.09
N VAL A 249 28.77 22.12 -2.15
CA VAL A 249 28.95 21.95 -0.70
C VAL A 249 27.88 20.98 -0.21
N GLN A 250 28.28 19.95 0.52
CA GLN A 250 27.36 19.05 1.19
C GLN A 250 26.74 19.77 2.38
N LEU A 251 25.42 19.67 2.52
CA LEU A 251 24.68 20.18 3.67
C LEU A 251 24.76 19.16 4.82
N ASP A 252 25.01 19.65 6.02
CA ASP A 252 24.89 18.86 7.22
C ASP A 252 23.42 18.80 7.63
N MET A 253 22.79 17.66 7.33
CA MET A 253 21.37 17.45 7.61
C MET A 253 21.11 17.25 9.11
N GLU A 254 22.09 16.75 9.87
CA GLU A 254 21.93 16.55 11.31
C GLU A 254 21.91 17.91 12.00
N ASP A 255 22.83 18.81 11.67
CA ASP A 255 22.84 20.16 12.19
C ASP A 255 21.59 20.95 11.82
N LEU A 256 21.11 20.82 10.56
CA LEU A 256 19.86 21.45 10.14
C LEU A 256 18.67 20.94 10.94
N MET A 257 18.58 19.64 11.18
CA MET A 257 17.48 19.04 11.95
C MET A 257 17.51 19.45 13.42
N LEU A 258 18.68 19.58 14.02
CA LEU A 258 18.84 20.03 15.41
C LEU A 258 18.38 21.49 15.63
N GLN A 259 18.42 22.31 14.59
CA GLN A 259 17.97 23.71 14.64
C GLN A 259 16.45 23.86 14.51
N LEU A 260 15.74 22.81 14.06
CA LEU A 260 14.30 22.85 13.83
C LEU A 260 13.52 22.43 15.07
N GLN A 261 12.47 23.20 15.38
CA GLN A 261 11.48 22.81 16.38
C GLN A 261 10.42 21.89 15.75
N PRO A 262 9.73 21.03 16.53
CA PRO A 262 8.63 20.21 16.03
C PRO A 262 7.58 21.05 15.28
N GLY A 263 7.26 20.67 14.05
CA GLY A 263 6.32 21.36 13.18
C GLY A 263 6.93 22.48 12.33
N GLN A 264 8.21 22.81 12.50
CA GLN A 264 8.90 23.73 11.61
C GLN A 264 9.35 23.04 10.31
N THR A 265 9.40 23.81 9.24
CA THR A 265 9.92 23.41 7.93
C THR A 265 11.12 24.28 7.56
N HIS A 266 12.09 23.67 6.90
CA HIS A 266 13.23 24.37 6.32
C HIS A 266 13.23 24.13 4.81
N GLU A 267 13.27 25.22 4.04
CA GLU A 267 13.26 25.15 2.59
C GLU A 267 14.70 25.28 2.05
N ILE A 268 15.12 24.30 1.25
CA ILE A 268 16.46 24.29 0.63
C ILE A 268 16.27 24.51 -0.87
N HIS A 269 16.54 25.72 -1.34
CA HIS A 269 16.44 26.04 -2.74
C HIS A 269 17.61 25.48 -3.55
N LYS A 270 17.31 24.96 -4.74
CA LYS A 270 18.31 24.40 -5.70
C LYS A 270 19.19 23.35 -5.03
N ALA A 271 18.55 22.42 -4.31
CA ALA A 271 19.23 21.26 -3.74
C ALA A 271 19.53 20.22 -4.81
N TYR A 272 20.72 19.64 -4.70
CA TYR A 272 21.14 18.50 -5.51
C TYR A 272 21.23 17.28 -4.60
N ILE A 273 20.72 16.15 -5.03
CA ILE A 273 20.68 14.92 -4.24
C ILE A 273 21.65 13.92 -4.86
N GLY A 274 22.55 13.36 -4.05
CA GLY A 274 23.54 12.38 -4.49
C GLY A 274 23.61 11.17 -3.56
N LEU A 275 24.03 10.05 -4.12
CA LEU A 275 24.40 8.86 -3.36
C LEU A 275 25.92 8.85 -3.13
N TYR A 276 26.33 8.13 -2.10
CA TYR A 276 27.70 7.90 -1.66
C TYR A 276 28.76 8.13 -2.76
N GLN A 277 29.68 9.07 -2.54
CA GLN A 277 30.90 9.33 -3.33
C GLN A 277 30.75 9.84 -4.78
N LYS A 278 29.57 10.11 -5.28
CA LYS A 278 29.41 10.80 -6.57
C LYS A 278 28.87 12.20 -6.33
N LEU A 279 29.55 13.19 -6.89
CA LEU A 279 29.01 14.52 -7.03
C LEU A 279 27.71 14.45 -7.86
N PRO A 280 26.73 15.32 -7.61
CA PRO A 280 25.53 15.38 -8.44
C PRO A 280 25.94 15.68 -9.89
N THR A 281 25.35 14.93 -10.80
CA THR A 281 25.50 15.13 -12.25
C THR A 281 24.50 16.17 -12.74
#